data_5333718e62b2d3ae7cbcfd3a457b261e
#
_entry.id   5333718e62b2d3ae7cbcfd3a457b261e
#
_cell.length_a   1.000
_cell.length_b   1.000
_cell.length_c   1.000
_cell.angle_alpha   90.00
_cell.angle_beta   90.00
_cell.angle_gamma   90.00
#
_symmetry.space_group_name_H-M   'P 1'
#
loop_
_entity.id
_entity.type
_entity.pdbx_description
1 polymer ?
#
loop_
_entity_poly.entity_id
_entity_poly.type
_entity_poly.pdbx_seq_one_letter_code
_entity_poly.pdbx_strand_id
1 'polypeptide(L)'
;MEAVADAAPAGTRLFQLYWSSSDELNASLLRRAEASGCDAIVVTLDTHLLGWRTRDLDLAYLPFTRGLGIAQYTSDPVFHQLVRERTRGAGSVSRTSLSERGPAANTQDTTPPRAAEPNPPVKLTPKAVAAGIRIARKGSAVTGSKSLRENLRSPLPRAAVETFLEVFSTPALTWDDLAKAREWTSLPIILKGIVHPDDATRALDAGVDAIWISNHGGRQIDQSVPTLAALPEVERRVGGRVPIVFDSGVRGGADVVIALALGATAVAIGRPYAYGLAIAGEDGVREVVRNILAELDITMGLAGVTSIDELDRGVLREA
;
A
#
# COMPACT_ATOMS: atom_id res chain seq x y z
N MET A 1 -9.49 -1.28 -9.49
CA MET A 1 -9.09 -2.66 -9.85
C MET A 1 -9.71 -3.11 -11.18
N GLU A 2 -10.99 -2.92 -11.39
CA GLU A 2 -11.74 -3.34 -12.59
C GLU A 2 -11.12 -2.81 -13.90
N ALA A 3 -10.82 -1.52 -13.96
CA ALA A 3 -10.18 -0.90 -15.13
C ALA A 3 -8.79 -1.48 -15.46
N VAL A 4 -8.07 -1.99 -14.46
CA VAL A 4 -6.79 -2.67 -14.67
C VAL A 4 -7.03 -4.07 -15.25
N ALA A 5 -8.05 -4.77 -14.76
CA ALA A 5 -8.44 -6.08 -15.30
C ALA A 5 -8.87 -5.98 -16.77
N ASP A 6 -9.64 -4.96 -17.11
CA ASP A 6 -10.07 -4.69 -18.48
C ASP A 6 -8.88 -4.37 -19.42
N ALA A 7 -7.88 -3.61 -18.90
CA ALA A 7 -6.71 -3.22 -19.69
C ALA A 7 -5.67 -4.34 -19.85
N ALA A 8 -5.62 -5.29 -18.92
CA ALA A 8 -4.64 -6.39 -18.91
C ALA A 8 -5.32 -7.72 -18.53
N PRO A 9 -6.23 -8.25 -19.38
CA PRO A 9 -7.06 -9.41 -19.04
C PRO A 9 -6.25 -10.70 -18.83
N ALA A 10 -5.11 -10.84 -19.49
CA ALA A 10 -4.22 -12.01 -19.37
C ALA A 10 -3.06 -11.80 -18.39
N GLY A 11 -2.93 -10.62 -17.79
CA GLY A 11 -1.83 -10.32 -16.87
C GLY A 11 -2.11 -10.79 -15.45
N THR A 12 -1.11 -11.31 -14.76
CA THR A 12 -1.18 -11.59 -13.33
C THR A 12 -1.42 -10.31 -12.56
N ARG A 13 -2.43 -10.31 -11.71
CA ARG A 13 -2.86 -9.13 -10.94
C ARG A 13 -2.92 -9.44 -9.46
N LEU A 14 -2.18 -8.68 -8.67
CA LEU A 14 -2.21 -8.76 -7.22
C LEU A 14 -2.95 -7.52 -6.68
N PHE A 15 -3.91 -7.72 -5.80
CA PHE A 15 -4.60 -6.63 -5.14
C PHE A 15 -3.90 -6.29 -3.82
N GLN A 16 -3.37 -5.07 -3.72
CA GLN A 16 -2.75 -4.60 -2.47
C GLN A 16 -3.79 -3.96 -1.56
N LEU A 17 -3.98 -4.57 -0.40
CA LEU A 17 -4.83 -4.07 0.68
C LEU A 17 -3.98 -3.30 1.71
N TYR A 18 -4.38 -2.07 1.99
CA TYR A 18 -4.08 -1.39 3.26
C TYR A 18 -5.25 -1.68 4.19
N TRP A 19 -4.97 -2.29 5.34
CA TRP A 19 -6.02 -2.74 6.23
C TRP A 19 -6.81 -1.57 6.80
N SER A 20 -8.04 -1.44 6.33
CA SER A 20 -8.95 -0.39 6.78
C SER A 20 -9.38 -0.60 8.23
N SER A 21 -9.74 0.47 8.92
CA SER A 21 -10.41 0.40 10.23
C SER A 21 -11.87 -0.12 10.16
N SER A 22 -12.44 -0.28 8.96
CA SER A 22 -13.76 -0.89 8.73
C SER A 22 -13.61 -2.29 8.14
N ASP A 23 -14.02 -3.31 8.89
CA ASP A 23 -14.01 -4.70 8.44
C ASP A 23 -14.93 -4.92 7.23
N GLU A 24 -16.08 -4.23 7.19
CA GLU A 24 -17.01 -4.29 6.06
C GLU A 24 -16.37 -3.75 4.77
N LEU A 25 -15.56 -2.69 4.89
CA LEU A 25 -14.84 -2.12 3.75
C LEU A 25 -13.72 -3.05 3.29
N ASN A 26 -12.97 -3.66 4.21
CA ASN A 26 -11.98 -4.67 3.90
C ASN A 26 -12.61 -5.83 3.13
N ALA A 27 -13.68 -6.40 3.66
CA ALA A 27 -14.41 -7.49 3.01
C ALA A 27 -14.97 -7.09 1.63
N SER A 28 -15.46 -5.86 1.46
CA SER A 28 -15.95 -5.35 0.17
C SER A 28 -14.82 -5.26 -0.86
N LEU A 29 -13.67 -4.70 -0.47
CA LEU A 29 -12.51 -4.56 -1.34
C LEU A 29 -11.96 -5.92 -1.77
N LEU A 30 -11.90 -6.90 -0.87
CA LEU A 30 -11.43 -8.26 -1.17
C LEU A 30 -12.37 -8.98 -2.14
N ARG A 31 -13.69 -8.94 -1.89
CA ARG A 31 -14.67 -9.52 -2.83
C ARG A 31 -14.60 -8.88 -4.23
N ARG A 32 -14.36 -7.58 -4.31
CA ARG A 32 -14.16 -6.88 -5.59
C ARG A 32 -12.88 -7.31 -6.28
N ALA A 33 -11.82 -7.54 -5.52
CA ALA A 33 -10.57 -8.07 -6.06
C ALA A 33 -10.76 -9.45 -6.69
N GLU A 34 -11.46 -10.36 -6.00
CA GLU A 34 -11.83 -11.66 -6.56
C GLU A 34 -12.69 -11.53 -7.83
N ALA A 35 -13.76 -10.73 -7.76
CA ALA A 35 -14.66 -10.51 -8.89
C ALA A 35 -13.96 -9.87 -10.11
N SER A 36 -12.87 -9.12 -9.89
CA SER A 36 -12.03 -8.54 -10.92
C SER A 36 -10.97 -9.51 -11.47
N GLY A 37 -10.92 -10.76 -10.98
CA GLY A 37 -9.96 -11.76 -11.40
C GLY A 37 -8.53 -11.47 -10.95
N CYS A 38 -8.35 -10.94 -9.74
CA CYS A 38 -7.03 -10.88 -9.11
C CYS A 38 -6.58 -12.28 -8.71
N ASP A 39 -5.27 -12.53 -8.81
CA ASP A 39 -4.67 -13.84 -8.53
C ASP A 39 -4.29 -14.01 -7.05
N ALA A 40 -4.05 -12.91 -6.34
CA ALA A 40 -3.76 -12.92 -4.91
C ALA A 40 -4.06 -11.57 -4.26
N ILE A 41 -4.14 -11.60 -2.93
CA ILE A 41 -4.25 -10.43 -2.06
C ILE A 41 -2.90 -10.17 -1.40
N VAL A 42 -2.45 -8.92 -1.43
CA VAL A 42 -1.24 -8.47 -0.73
C VAL A 42 -1.63 -7.61 0.46
N VAL A 43 -1.55 -8.14 1.65
CA VAL A 43 -1.79 -7.39 2.89
C VAL A 43 -0.53 -6.60 3.25
N THR A 44 -0.66 -5.28 3.33
CA THR A 44 0.46 -4.37 3.61
C THR A 44 0.55 -4.10 5.11
N LEU A 45 1.61 -4.59 5.74
CA LEU A 45 1.82 -4.50 7.18
C LEU A 45 2.64 -3.28 7.61
N ASP A 46 3.49 -2.78 6.70
CA ASP A 46 4.43 -1.68 6.98
C ASP A 46 3.80 -0.27 6.88
N THR A 47 2.47 -0.18 6.64
CA THR A 47 1.74 1.10 6.48
C THR A 47 0.43 1.11 7.28
N HIS A 48 0.44 0.61 8.51
CA HIS A 48 -0.68 0.73 9.45
C HIS A 48 -0.83 2.17 10.00
N LEU A 49 0.22 2.98 9.87
CA LEU A 49 0.26 4.43 10.03
C LEU A 49 1.03 5.06 8.88
N LEU A 50 0.73 6.31 8.55
CA LEU A 50 1.51 7.04 7.56
C LEU A 50 2.86 7.45 8.17
N GLY A 51 3.97 7.01 7.55
CA GLY A 51 5.32 7.32 7.98
C GLY A 51 5.64 8.83 7.93
N TRP A 52 6.62 9.24 8.71
CA TRP A 52 7.13 10.63 8.73
C TRP A 52 7.98 10.89 7.49
N ARG A 53 7.32 11.28 6.39
CA ARG A 53 7.93 11.50 5.07
C ARG A 53 8.37 12.95 4.95
N THR A 54 9.61 13.25 5.32
CA THR A 54 10.16 14.61 5.36
C THR A 54 9.94 15.37 4.06
N ARG A 55 10.20 14.73 2.90
CA ARG A 55 10.02 15.36 1.60
C ARG A 55 8.55 15.70 1.29
N ASP A 56 7.61 14.86 1.68
CA ASP A 56 6.18 15.13 1.49
C ASP A 56 5.75 16.30 2.38
N LEU A 57 6.33 16.40 3.59
CA LEU A 57 6.09 17.49 4.54
C LEU A 57 6.71 18.81 4.03
N ASP A 58 7.97 18.79 3.58
CA ASP A 58 8.65 19.97 3.03
C ASP A 58 7.90 20.56 1.83
N LEU A 59 7.37 19.70 0.98
CA LEU A 59 6.58 20.09 -0.19
C LEU A 59 5.13 20.42 0.16
N ALA A 60 4.68 20.17 1.40
CA ALA A 60 3.29 20.23 1.82
C ALA A 60 2.36 19.51 0.81
N TYR A 61 2.80 18.30 0.36
CA TYR A 61 2.15 17.56 -0.69
C TYR A 61 1.79 16.15 -0.25
N LEU A 62 0.55 15.94 0.09
CA LEU A 62 -0.04 14.62 0.28
C LEU A 62 -1.14 14.41 -0.78
N PRO A 63 -0.97 13.50 -1.75
CA PRO A 63 -1.90 13.32 -2.87
C PRO A 63 -3.35 13.08 -2.42
N PHE A 64 -3.54 12.29 -1.38
CA PHE A 64 -4.85 11.91 -0.85
C PHE A 64 -5.69 13.11 -0.42
N THR A 65 -5.08 14.12 0.20
CA THR A 65 -5.78 15.36 0.60
C THR A 65 -6.32 16.16 -0.59
N ARG A 66 -5.89 15.79 -1.79
CA ARG A 66 -6.32 16.38 -3.07
C ARG A 66 -7.25 15.46 -3.86
N GLY A 67 -7.71 14.35 -3.25
CA GLY A 67 -8.55 13.34 -3.89
C GLY A 67 -7.82 12.51 -4.95
N LEU A 68 -6.49 12.40 -4.86
CA LEU A 68 -5.68 11.59 -5.76
C LEU A 68 -5.30 10.28 -5.09
N GLY A 69 -5.31 9.18 -5.86
CA GLY A 69 -4.93 7.85 -5.36
C GLY A 69 -5.99 7.14 -4.52
N ILE A 70 -7.21 7.65 -4.46
CA ILE A 70 -8.31 7.07 -3.66
C ILE A 70 -9.42 6.44 -4.51
N ALA A 71 -9.18 6.21 -5.80
CA ALA A 71 -10.21 5.79 -6.74
C ALA A 71 -10.85 4.44 -6.39
N GLN A 72 -10.10 3.48 -5.88
CA GLN A 72 -10.63 2.18 -5.48
C GLN A 72 -11.61 2.27 -4.29
N TYR A 73 -11.40 3.24 -3.40
CA TYR A 73 -12.34 3.53 -2.29
C TYR A 73 -13.56 4.28 -2.80
N THR A 74 -13.36 5.34 -3.58
CA THR A 74 -14.47 6.15 -4.12
C THR A 74 -15.30 5.45 -5.17
N SER A 75 -14.96 4.25 -5.60
CA SER A 75 -15.78 3.35 -6.42
C SER A 75 -16.42 2.22 -5.61
N ASP A 76 -16.23 2.17 -4.29
CA ASP A 76 -16.72 1.10 -3.44
C ASP A 76 -18.06 1.48 -2.79
N PRO A 77 -19.09 0.59 -2.84
CA PRO A 77 -20.42 0.89 -2.28
C PRO A 77 -20.40 1.04 -0.76
N VAL A 78 -19.59 0.27 -0.04
CA VAL A 78 -19.44 0.37 1.43
C VAL A 78 -18.78 1.71 1.79
N PHE A 79 -17.73 2.09 1.05
CA PHE A 79 -17.12 3.39 1.25
C PHE A 79 -18.11 4.55 1.01
N HIS A 80 -18.98 4.45 -0.01
CA HIS A 80 -20.03 5.45 -0.22
C HIS A 80 -20.99 5.55 0.96
N GLN A 81 -21.31 4.42 1.60
CA GLN A 81 -22.13 4.43 2.80
C GLN A 81 -21.43 5.18 3.94
N LEU A 82 -20.17 4.87 4.22
CA LEU A 82 -19.36 5.57 5.25
C LEU A 82 -19.30 7.08 5.00
N VAL A 83 -19.12 7.50 3.75
CA VAL A 83 -19.13 8.93 3.37
C VAL A 83 -20.48 9.59 3.65
N ARG A 84 -21.59 8.92 3.35
CA ARG A 84 -22.95 9.44 3.61
C ARG A 84 -23.26 9.51 5.09
N GLU A 85 -22.85 8.52 5.87
CA GLU A 85 -23.02 8.50 7.33
C GLU A 85 -22.25 9.66 7.96
N ARG A 86 -21.00 9.89 7.54
CA ARG A 86 -20.22 11.05 7.96
C ARG A 86 -20.95 12.37 7.68
N THR A 87 -21.52 12.54 6.49
CA THR A 87 -22.22 13.78 6.14
C THR A 87 -23.53 13.96 6.89
N ARG A 88 -24.22 12.89 7.27
CA ARG A 88 -25.42 12.94 8.11
C ARG A 88 -25.08 13.20 9.58
N GLY A 89 -23.98 12.60 10.06
CA GLY A 89 -23.49 12.75 11.44
C GLY A 89 -22.75 14.06 11.72
N ALA A 90 -22.40 14.85 10.69
CA ALA A 90 -21.74 16.16 10.87
C ALA A 90 -22.58 17.18 11.67
N GLY A 91 -23.84 16.82 12.03
CA GLY A 91 -24.67 17.54 13.01
C GLY A 91 -24.53 17.06 14.46
N SER A 92 -23.85 15.93 14.76
CA SER A 92 -23.87 15.35 16.12
C SER A 92 -22.73 14.37 16.46
N VAL A 93 -21.56 14.41 15.89
CA VAL A 93 -20.48 13.49 16.30
C VAL A 93 -19.35 14.22 16.98
N SER A 94 -19.35 14.11 18.29
CA SER A 94 -18.22 14.27 19.19
C SER A 94 -17.07 13.33 18.77
N ARG A 95 -15.85 13.84 18.69
CA ARG A 95 -14.60 13.19 18.31
C ARG A 95 -14.08 12.14 19.32
N THR A 96 -14.94 11.32 19.90
CA THR A 96 -14.58 10.48 21.06
C THR A 96 -14.12 9.06 20.70
N SER A 97 -14.08 8.63 19.43
CA SER A 97 -13.88 7.21 19.10
C SER A 97 -12.49 6.78 18.67
N LEU A 98 -11.54 7.69 18.44
CA LEU A 98 -10.17 7.33 18.02
C LEU A 98 -9.15 7.25 19.17
N SER A 99 -9.47 7.78 20.35
CA SER A 99 -8.57 7.72 21.51
C SER A 99 -8.78 6.51 22.44
N GLU A 100 -9.85 5.74 22.24
CA GLU A 100 -10.19 4.63 23.15
C GLU A 100 -9.66 3.25 22.73
N ARG A 101 -8.97 3.13 21.59
CA ARG A 101 -8.33 1.87 21.15
C ARG A 101 -6.82 2.04 21.01
N GLY A 102 -6.18 2.56 22.03
CA GLY A 102 -4.73 2.49 22.18
C GLY A 102 -4.33 1.12 22.75
N PRO A 103 -3.11 0.60 22.44
CA PRO A 103 -2.61 -0.60 23.07
C PRO A 103 -2.62 -0.42 24.58
N ALA A 104 -2.95 -1.48 25.32
CA ALA A 104 -2.91 -1.51 26.77
C ALA A 104 -1.49 -1.14 27.24
N ALA A 105 -1.26 0.12 27.45
CA ALA A 105 -0.04 0.62 28.05
C ALA A 105 -0.20 0.50 29.56
N ASN A 106 0.76 -0.16 30.16
CA ASN A 106 0.95 -0.21 31.60
C ASN A 106 1.08 1.23 32.11
N THR A 107 0.04 1.75 32.76
CA THR A 107 -0.10 3.17 33.04
C THR A 107 0.11 3.50 34.50
N GLN A 108 0.98 4.46 34.74
CA GLN A 108 0.90 5.39 35.86
C GLN A 108 1.18 6.84 35.39
N ASP A 109 0.51 7.29 34.35
CA ASP A 109 0.55 8.71 33.99
C ASP A 109 -0.89 9.26 34.02
N THR A 110 -1.21 10.02 35.08
CA THR A 110 -2.53 10.59 35.34
C THR A 110 -2.71 11.97 34.71
N THR A 111 -1.95 12.31 33.66
CA THR A 111 -2.11 13.60 33.00
C THR A 111 -3.35 13.51 32.08
N PRO A 112 -4.39 14.36 32.32
CA PRO A 112 -5.56 14.34 31.44
C PRO A 112 -5.17 14.72 30.03
N PRO A 113 -5.75 14.06 28.98
CA PRO A 113 -5.45 14.41 27.61
C PRO A 113 -5.76 15.88 27.34
N ARG A 114 -4.75 16.61 26.85
CA ARG A 114 -4.89 18.01 26.49
C ARG A 114 -6.08 18.16 25.55
N ALA A 115 -7.08 18.95 25.93
CA ALA A 115 -8.24 19.22 25.10
C ALA A 115 -7.78 19.69 23.72
N ALA A 116 -8.26 19.01 22.67
CA ALA A 116 -7.90 19.35 21.29
C ALA A 116 -8.36 20.80 21.03
N GLU A 117 -7.41 21.67 20.76
CA GLU A 117 -7.72 23.04 20.37
C GLU A 117 -8.59 23.03 19.11
N PRO A 118 -9.62 23.88 19.01
CA PRO A 118 -10.43 23.97 17.83
C PRO A 118 -9.54 24.31 16.62
N ASN A 119 -9.66 23.54 15.53
CA ASN A 119 -8.90 23.83 14.33
C ASN A 119 -9.12 25.29 13.91
N PRO A 120 -8.05 26.02 13.62
CA PRO A 120 -8.16 27.41 13.17
C PRO A 120 -9.05 27.47 11.92
N PRO A 121 -9.82 28.54 11.73
CA PRO A 121 -10.68 28.70 10.57
C PRO A 121 -9.86 28.57 9.28
N VAL A 122 -10.35 27.74 8.36
CA VAL A 122 -9.67 27.51 7.07
C VAL A 122 -9.62 28.82 6.29
N LYS A 123 -8.42 29.41 6.16
CA LYS A 123 -8.22 30.57 5.32
C LYS A 123 -8.41 30.19 3.85
N LEU A 124 -9.30 30.86 3.14
CA LEU A 124 -9.50 30.71 1.71
C LEU A 124 -8.28 31.27 0.97
N THR A 125 -7.29 30.42 0.74
CA THR A 125 -6.13 30.76 -0.09
C THR A 125 -6.38 30.30 -1.53
N PRO A 126 -5.71 30.88 -2.55
CA PRO A 126 -5.79 30.39 -3.93
C PRO A 126 -5.46 28.90 -4.06
N LYS A 127 -4.52 28.41 -3.24
CA LYS A 127 -4.18 26.97 -3.18
C LYS A 127 -5.33 26.13 -2.63
N ALA A 128 -6.05 26.61 -1.60
CA ALA A 128 -7.21 25.90 -1.03
C ALA A 128 -8.38 25.85 -2.03
N VAL A 129 -8.63 26.94 -2.74
CA VAL A 129 -9.63 27.01 -3.82
C VAL A 129 -9.29 26.02 -4.95
N ALA A 130 -8.04 26.03 -5.41
CA ALA A 130 -7.59 25.09 -6.45
C ALA A 130 -7.70 23.62 -6.00
N ALA A 131 -7.41 23.33 -4.74
CA ALA A 131 -7.61 21.99 -4.16
C ALA A 131 -9.09 21.58 -4.14
N GLY A 132 -9.97 22.49 -3.70
CA GLY A 132 -11.43 22.27 -3.70
C GLY A 132 -11.98 21.98 -5.10
N ILE A 133 -11.57 22.76 -6.11
CA ILE A 133 -11.94 22.51 -7.51
C ILE A 133 -11.46 21.14 -7.99
N ARG A 134 -10.23 20.76 -7.63
CA ARG A 134 -9.66 19.46 -8.01
C ARG A 134 -10.41 18.29 -7.38
N ILE A 135 -10.74 18.39 -6.11
CA ILE A 135 -11.56 17.39 -5.40
C ILE A 135 -12.94 17.29 -6.04
N ALA A 136 -13.59 18.43 -6.33
CA ALA A 136 -14.89 18.46 -6.97
C ALA A 136 -14.88 17.83 -8.38
N ARG A 137 -13.81 18.03 -9.17
CA ARG A 137 -13.65 17.36 -10.48
C ARG A 137 -13.59 15.84 -10.38
N LYS A 138 -13.12 15.31 -9.28
CA LYS A 138 -13.07 13.86 -8.98
C LYS A 138 -14.31 13.37 -8.23
N GLY A 139 -15.21 14.28 -7.88
CA GLY A 139 -16.36 13.98 -7.03
C GLY A 139 -17.46 13.13 -7.68
N SER A 140 -17.45 12.95 -9.00
CA SER A 140 -18.47 12.18 -9.72
C SER A 140 -18.65 10.74 -9.20
N ALA A 141 -17.58 10.12 -8.75
CA ALA A 141 -17.63 8.77 -8.20
C ALA A 141 -18.51 8.66 -6.95
N VAL A 142 -18.52 9.67 -6.07
CA VAL A 142 -19.29 9.65 -4.81
C VAL A 142 -20.61 10.40 -4.91
N THR A 143 -20.74 11.38 -5.82
CA THR A 143 -21.97 12.16 -6.00
C THR A 143 -22.90 11.56 -7.05
N GLY A 144 -22.36 10.76 -7.98
CA GLY A 144 -23.08 10.32 -9.19
C GLY A 144 -23.20 11.40 -10.27
N SER A 145 -22.81 12.66 -10.00
CA SER A 145 -22.92 13.77 -10.93
C SER A 145 -21.62 14.05 -11.66
N LYS A 146 -21.70 14.23 -12.99
CA LYS A 146 -20.59 14.72 -13.83
C LYS A 146 -20.46 16.25 -13.80
N SER A 147 -21.41 16.97 -13.19
CA SER A 147 -21.43 18.42 -13.12
C SER A 147 -20.46 18.94 -12.06
N LEU A 148 -19.44 19.69 -12.50
CA LEU A 148 -18.49 20.35 -11.58
C LEU A 148 -19.22 21.29 -10.60
N ARG A 149 -20.26 22.01 -11.07
CA ARG A 149 -21.04 22.94 -10.24
C ARG A 149 -21.78 22.23 -9.11
N GLU A 150 -22.35 21.06 -9.39
CA GLU A 150 -23.03 20.22 -8.39
C GLU A 150 -22.02 19.64 -7.41
N ASN A 151 -20.90 19.12 -7.89
CA ASN A 151 -19.84 18.59 -7.05
C ASN A 151 -19.21 19.66 -6.14
N LEU A 152 -19.09 20.91 -6.59
CA LEU A 152 -18.62 22.03 -5.77
C LEU A 152 -19.62 22.41 -4.66
N ARG A 153 -20.93 22.19 -4.87
CA ARG A 153 -21.97 22.46 -3.88
C ARG A 153 -22.22 21.28 -2.94
N SER A 154 -21.83 20.07 -3.36
CA SER A 154 -22.00 18.87 -2.56
C SER A 154 -20.91 18.75 -1.49
N PRO A 155 -21.26 18.38 -0.25
CA PRO A 155 -20.26 18.06 0.78
C PRO A 155 -19.55 16.73 0.52
N LEU A 156 -20.10 15.83 -0.29
CA LEU A 156 -19.62 14.46 -0.48
C LEU A 156 -18.17 14.35 -1.00
N PRO A 157 -17.70 15.15 -1.98
CA PRO A 157 -16.33 15.02 -2.46
C PRO A 157 -15.27 15.32 -1.38
N ARG A 158 -15.55 16.31 -0.52
CA ARG A 158 -14.68 16.61 0.61
C ARG A 158 -14.80 15.55 1.70
N ALA A 159 -16.01 15.15 2.04
CA ALA A 159 -16.25 14.09 3.01
C ALA A 159 -15.58 12.75 2.60
N ALA A 160 -15.53 12.45 1.30
CA ALA A 160 -14.83 11.26 0.80
C ALA A 160 -13.32 11.30 1.11
N VAL A 161 -12.67 12.45 0.91
CA VAL A 161 -11.24 12.61 1.27
C VAL A 161 -11.04 12.44 2.78
N GLU A 162 -11.88 13.08 3.58
CA GLU A 162 -11.81 13.00 5.04
C GLU A 162 -12.08 11.58 5.55
N THR A 163 -13.11 10.91 5.02
CA THR A 163 -13.41 9.51 5.34
C THR A 163 -12.25 8.60 4.97
N PHE A 164 -11.68 8.77 3.76
CA PHE A 164 -10.51 7.98 3.34
C PHE A 164 -9.37 8.12 4.35
N LEU A 165 -9.01 9.34 4.74
CA LEU A 165 -7.90 9.57 5.68
C LEU A 165 -8.14 8.95 7.07
N GLU A 166 -9.40 8.74 7.45
CA GLU A 166 -9.75 8.08 8.72
C GLU A 166 -9.72 6.56 8.62
N VAL A 167 -10.15 6.00 7.47
CA VAL A 167 -10.42 4.56 7.39
C VAL A 167 -9.40 3.77 6.59
N PHE A 168 -8.48 4.41 5.83
CA PHE A 168 -7.62 3.68 4.88
C PHE A 168 -6.59 2.77 5.54
N SER A 169 -6.29 2.98 6.82
CA SER A 169 -5.37 2.15 7.60
C SER A 169 -5.75 2.17 9.08
N THR A 170 -5.27 1.21 9.84
CA THR A 170 -5.49 1.14 11.29
C THR A 170 -4.22 0.77 12.03
N PRO A 171 -3.83 1.55 13.05
CA PRO A 171 -2.70 1.21 13.92
C PRO A 171 -3.01 0.04 14.88
N ALA A 172 -4.28 -0.36 14.98
CA ALA A 172 -4.73 -1.45 15.85
C ALA A 172 -4.63 -2.84 15.19
N LEU A 173 -4.10 -2.94 13.96
CA LEU A 173 -3.91 -4.20 13.26
C LEU A 173 -3.01 -5.15 14.06
N THR A 174 -3.48 -6.37 14.26
CA THR A 174 -2.77 -7.44 14.96
C THR A 174 -2.68 -8.70 14.10
N TRP A 175 -1.90 -9.68 14.55
CA TRP A 175 -1.80 -10.98 13.87
C TRP A 175 -3.13 -11.74 13.85
N ASP A 176 -3.97 -11.57 14.86
CA ASP A 176 -5.28 -12.23 14.94
C ASP A 176 -6.26 -11.74 13.86
N ASP A 177 -6.08 -10.51 13.38
CA ASP A 177 -6.92 -9.96 12.31
C ASP A 177 -6.72 -10.66 10.97
N LEU A 178 -5.55 -11.30 10.74
CA LEU A 178 -5.29 -12.04 9.50
C LEU A 178 -6.28 -13.19 9.28
N ALA A 179 -6.79 -13.80 10.34
CA ALA A 179 -7.82 -14.84 10.24
C ALA A 179 -9.08 -14.33 9.54
N LYS A 180 -9.46 -13.05 9.77
CA LYS A 180 -10.61 -12.42 9.10
C LYS A 180 -10.43 -12.34 7.59
N ALA A 181 -9.19 -12.10 7.10
CA ALA A 181 -8.94 -12.06 5.66
C ALA A 181 -9.32 -13.38 5.01
N ARG A 182 -9.04 -14.52 5.65
CA ARG A 182 -9.44 -15.86 5.16
C ARG A 182 -10.95 -16.06 5.11
N GLU A 183 -11.71 -15.40 5.97
CA GLU A 183 -13.17 -15.43 5.92
C GLU A 183 -13.72 -14.60 4.75
N TRP A 184 -12.97 -13.58 4.29
CA TRP A 184 -13.43 -12.64 3.28
C TRP A 184 -13.00 -12.96 1.86
N THR A 185 -11.97 -13.82 1.67
CA THR A 185 -11.45 -14.18 0.36
C THR A 185 -10.92 -15.60 0.31
N SER A 186 -11.10 -16.24 -0.85
CA SER A 186 -10.49 -17.54 -1.19
C SER A 186 -9.13 -17.41 -1.88
N LEU A 187 -8.74 -16.20 -2.29
CA LEU A 187 -7.48 -15.95 -2.97
C LEU A 187 -6.28 -16.18 -2.05
N PRO A 188 -5.12 -16.54 -2.61
CA PRO A 188 -3.86 -16.56 -1.88
C PRO A 188 -3.59 -15.23 -1.16
N ILE A 189 -3.06 -15.29 0.05
CA ILE A 189 -2.70 -14.12 0.87
C ILE A 189 -1.19 -14.01 0.98
N ILE A 190 -0.66 -12.88 0.57
CA ILE A 190 0.74 -12.52 0.64
C ILE A 190 0.90 -11.44 1.71
N LEU A 191 1.79 -11.63 2.69
CA LEU A 191 2.09 -10.57 3.67
C LEU A 191 3.29 -9.74 3.22
N LYS A 192 3.05 -8.45 3.00
CA LYS A 192 4.07 -7.47 2.59
C LYS A 192 4.51 -6.60 3.75
N GLY A 193 5.83 -6.40 3.88
CA GLY A 193 6.42 -5.58 4.94
C GLY A 193 7.18 -6.41 5.98
N ILE A 194 7.42 -7.69 5.69
CA ILE A 194 8.19 -8.58 6.57
C ILE A 194 9.69 -8.30 6.36
N VAL A 195 10.38 -7.97 7.46
CA VAL A 195 11.84 -7.74 7.47
C VAL A 195 12.53 -8.41 8.66
N HIS A 196 11.76 -9.10 9.51
CA HIS A 196 12.28 -9.82 10.67
C HIS A 196 11.98 -11.33 10.54
N PRO A 197 12.96 -12.22 10.82
CA PRO A 197 12.75 -13.67 10.66
C PRO A 197 11.67 -14.24 11.59
N ASP A 198 11.45 -13.67 12.78
CA ASP A 198 10.39 -14.15 13.67
C ASP A 198 9.00 -13.76 13.16
N ASP A 199 8.85 -12.61 12.48
CA ASP A 199 7.61 -12.25 11.82
C ASP A 199 7.34 -13.15 10.61
N ALA A 200 8.39 -13.61 9.91
CA ALA A 200 8.24 -14.64 8.88
C ALA A 200 7.70 -15.95 9.48
N THR A 201 8.17 -16.35 10.66
CA THR A 201 7.63 -17.52 11.36
C THR A 201 6.15 -17.34 11.68
N ARG A 202 5.78 -16.21 12.28
CA ARG A 202 4.36 -15.91 12.61
C ARG A 202 3.47 -15.88 11.37
N ALA A 203 3.98 -15.34 10.25
CA ALA A 203 3.28 -15.34 8.98
C ALA A 203 2.98 -16.76 8.49
N LEU A 204 3.97 -17.65 8.57
CA LEU A 204 3.79 -19.05 8.21
C LEU A 204 2.81 -19.78 9.14
N ASP A 205 2.90 -19.52 10.45
CA ASP A 205 1.97 -20.09 11.44
C ASP A 205 0.54 -19.59 11.23
N ALA A 206 0.38 -18.36 10.71
CA ALA A 206 -0.92 -17.80 10.30
C ALA A 206 -1.43 -18.37 8.96
N GLY A 207 -0.68 -19.24 8.30
CA GLY A 207 -1.11 -19.94 7.08
C GLY A 207 -1.14 -19.03 5.84
N VAL A 208 -0.19 -18.11 5.70
CA VAL A 208 -0.08 -17.27 4.50
C VAL A 208 0.53 -18.07 3.33
N ASP A 209 0.22 -17.64 2.11
CA ASP A 209 0.66 -18.33 0.88
C ASP A 209 1.98 -17.80 0.34
N ALA A 210 2.38 -16.58 0.71
CA ALA A 210 3.69 -16.02 0.38
C ALA A 210 4.10 -14.91 1.34
N ILE A 211 5.40 -14.64 1.40
CA ILE A 211 5.99 -13.54 2.15
C ILE A 211 6.57 -12.52 1.17
N TRP A 212 6.34 -11.23 1.42
CA TRP A 212 6.93 -10.15 0.65
C TRP A 212 7.84 -9.31 1.53
N ILE A 213 9.14 -9.48 1.35
CA ILE A 213 10.17 -8.73 2.07
C ILE A 213 10.17 -7.30 1.51
N SER A 214 9.87 -6.34 2.38
CA SER A 214 9.75 -4.93 2.02
C SER A 214 9.95 -4.03 3.24
N ASN A 215 10.61 -2.88 3.05
CA ASN A 215 10.61 -1.75 3.98
C ASN A 215 9.92 -0.52 3.37
N HIS A 216 9.04 -0.73 2.40
CA HIS A 216 8.33 0.31 1.65
C HIS A 216 9.29 1.30 0.94
N GLY A 217 10.48 0.85 0.59
CA GLY A 217 11.52 1.69 0.00
C GLY A 217 12.07 2.77 0.94
N GLY A 218 12.10 2.50 2.25
CA GLY A 218 12.55 3.42 3.29
C GLY A 218 11.59 4.58 3.55
N ARG A 219 10.30 4.47 3.16
CA ARG A 219 9.35 5.58 3.25
C ARG A 219 8.52 5.60 4.54
N GLN A 220 8.56 4.53 5.34
CA GLN A 220 7.75 4.37 6.54
C GLN A 220 8.56 4.58 7.82
N ILE A 221 9.66 3.86 7.96
CA ILE A 221 10.60 4.03 9.08
C ILE A 221 11.93 4.44 8.49
N ASP A 222 12.43 5.60 8.88
CA ASP A 222 13.79 6.00 8.52
C ASP A 222 14.80 5.09 9.23
N GLN A 223 15.91 4.77 8.56
CA GLN A 223 16.95 3.84 9.06
C GLN A 223 16.42 2.42 9.36
N SER A 224 15.30 2.01 8.77
CA SER A 224 14.87 0.61 8.78
C SER A 224 15.94 -0.28 8.14
N VAL A 225 16.01 -1.54 8.57
CA VAL A 225 16.94 -2.51 8.00
C VAL A 225 16.79 -2.58 6.48
N PRO A 226 17.91 -2.56 5.72
CA PRO A 226 17.86 -2.79 4.28
C PRO A 226 17.27 -4.16 3.98
N THR A 227 16.31 -4.22 3.05
CA THR A 227 15.62 -5.48 2.74
C THR A 227 16.57 -6.56 2.22
N LEU A 228 17.62 -6.16 1.52
CA LEU A 228 18.65 -7.11 1.05
C LEU A 228 19.43 -7.74 2.21
N ALA A 229 19.64 -7.02 3.30
CA ALA A 229 20.27 -7.58 4.50
C ALA A 229 19.31 -8.51 5.27
N ALA A 230 18.00 -8.23 5.24
CA ALA A 230 16.98 -9.08 5.87
C ALA A 230 16.70 -10.38 5.08
N LEU A 231 16.84 -10.35 3.74
CA LEU A 231 16.48 -11.46 2.87
C LEU A 231 17.12 -12.79 3.25
N PRO A 232 18.43 -12.93 3.51
CA PRO A 232 19.04 -14.22 3.84
C PRO A 232 18.54 -14.83 5.15
N GLU A 233 18.16 -13.99 6.12
CA GLU A 233 17.67 -14.45 7.41
C GLU A 233 16.22 -14.91 7.32
N VAL A 234 15.40 -14.16 6.60
CA VAL A 234 13.99 -14.50 6.33
C VAL A 234 13.92 -15.76 5.46
N GLU A 235 14.75 -15.86 4.40
CA GLU A 235 14.81 -17.04 3.52
C GLU A 235 15.13 -18.31 4.31
N ARG A 236 16.17 -18.28 5.15
CA ARG A 236 16.52 -19.39 6.03
C ARG A 236 15.36 -19.81 6.94
N ARG A 237 14.59 -18.83 7.45
CA ARG A 237 13.45 -19.09 8.33
C ARG A 237 12.26 -19.68 7.56
N VAL A 238 12.04 -19.19 6.34
CA VAL A 238 11.00 -19.69 5.43
C VAL A 238 11.31 -21.11 4.97
N GLY A 239 12.57 -21.37 4.60
CA GLY A 239 13.03 -22.73 4.26
C GLY A 239 12.28 -23.34 3.08
N GLY A 240 11.94 -22.57 2.07
CA GLY A 240 11.25 -23.03 0.87
C GLY A 240 9.76 -23.38 1.05
N ARG A 241 9.16 -23.15 2.25
CA ARG A 241 7.76 -23.48 2.53
C ARG A 241 6.75 -22.66 1.73
N VAL A 242 7.07 -21.40 1.45
CA VAL A 242 6.26 -20.48 0.63
C VAL A 242 7.17 -19.62 -0.25
N PRO A 243 6.66 -19.07 -1.35
CA PRO A 243 7.40 -18.11 -2.18
C PRO A 243 7.78 -16.85 -1.39
N ILE A 244 8.94 -16.27 -1.77
CA ILE A 244 9.41 -14.98 -1.24
C ILE A 244 9.44 -13.96 -2.37
N VAL A 245 8.64 -12.91 -2.24
CA VAL A 245 8.73 -11.73 -3.09
C VAL A 245 9.65 -10.71 -2.41
N PHE A 246 10.47 -10.03 -3.19
CA PHE A 246 11.42 -9.04 -2.69
C PHE A 246 11.21 -7.68 -3.34
N ASP A 247 11.25 -6.61 -2.56
CA ASP A 247 11.34 -5.24 -3.07
C ASP A 247 12.21 -4.35 -2.18
N SER A 248 12.21 -3.08 -2.50
CA SER A 248 12.93 -1.99 -1.84
C SER A 248 14.42 -1.94 -2.22
N GLY A 249 14.75 -0.91 -2.94
CA GLY A 249 16.12 -0.65 -3.36
C GLY A 249 16.44 -1.08 -4.79
N VAL A 250 15.69 -1.97 -5.40
CA VAL A 250 15.92 -2.47 -6.77
C VAL A 250 15.89 -1.32 -7.79
N ARG A 251 16.96 -1.22 -8.61
CA ARG A 251 17.14 -0.19 -9.61
C ARG A 251 17.49 -0.73 -10.99
N GLY A 252 18.14 -1.90 -11.05
CA GLY A 252 18.63 -2.50 -12.28
C GLY A 252 18.62 -4.02 -12.24
N GLY A 253 19.06 -4.66 -13.33
CA GLY A 253 19.08 -6.11 -13.48
C GLY A 253 20.04 -6.80 -12.52
N ALA A 254 21.15 -6.15 -12.20
CA ALA A 254 22.12 -6.69 -11.22
C ALA A 254 21.50 -6.84 -9.82
N ASP A 255 20.67 -5.88 -9.39
CA ASP A 255 19.94 -5.99 -8.11
C ASP A 255 18.98 -7.17 -8.12
N VAL A 256 18.36 -7.46 -9.28
CA VAL A 256 17.47 -8.61 -9.46
C VAL A 256 18.26 -9.92 -9.32
N VAL A 257 19.42 -10.04 -9.99
CA VAL A 257 20.31 -11.22 -9.87
C VAL A 257 20.67 -11.48 -8.41
N ILE A 258 21.12 -10.45 -7.68
CA ILE A 258 21.50 -10.58 -6.27
C ILE A 258 20.33 -11.05 -5.41
N ALA A 259 19.14 -10.47 -5.59
CA ALA A 259 17.96 -10.84 -4.80
C ALA A 259 17.53 -12.29 -5.07
N LEU A 260 17.51 -12.72 -6.33
CA LEU A 260 17.18 -14.09 -6.71
C LEU A 260 18.21 -15.08 -6.17
N ALA A 261 19.51 -14.79 -6.33
CA ALA A 261 20.60 -15.62 -5.81
C ALA A 261 20.59 -15.75 -4.28
N LEU A 262 20.03 -14.78 -3.57
CA LEU A 262 19.84 -14.83 -2.11
C LEU A 262 18.55 -15.53 -1.68
N GLY A 263 17.75 -16.04 -2.63
CA GLY A 263 16.59 -16.88 -2.36
C GLY A 263 15.22 -16.19 -2.54
N ALA A 264 15.17 -15.01 -3.14
CA ALA A 264 13.89 -14.45 -3.58
C ALA A 264 13.32 -15.28 -4.74
N THR A 265 12.01 -15.57 -4.71
CA THR A 265 11.29 -16.23 -5.81
C THR A 265 10.94 -15.22 -6.91
N ALA A 266 10.65 -13.99 -6.53
CA ALA A 266 10.30 -12.91 -7.45
C ALA A 266 10.78 -11.56 -6.90
N VAL A 267 11.04 -10.62 -7.84
CA VAL A 267 11.51 -9.27 -7.50
C VAL A 267 10.52 -8.24 -8.04
N ALA A 268 10.14 -7.30 -7.20
CA ALA A 268 9.24 -6.22 -7.54
C ALA A 268 9.96 -4.87 -7.58
N ILE A 269 9.54 -4.02 -8.51
CA ILE A 269 10.06 -2.66 -8.67
C ILE A 269 8.99 -1.62 -8.35
N GLY A 270 9.39 -0.51 -7.74
CA GLY A 270 8.49 0.60 -7.39
C GLY A 270 8.86 1.89 -8.11
N ARG A 271 9.85 2.63 -7.58
CA ARG A 271 10.24 3.94 -8.13
C ARG A 271 10.69 3.93 -9.59
N PRO A 272 11.44 2.93 -10.11
CA PRO A 272 11.89 2.97 -11.49
C PRO A 272 10.75 3.13 -12.50
N TYR A 273 9.70 2.30 -12.41
CA TYR A 273 8.56 2.43 -13.32
C TYR A 273 7.80 3.75 -13.13
N ALA A 274 7.71 4.25 -11.88
CA ALA A 274 7.02 5.51 -11.60
C ALA A 274 7.75 6.72 -12.23
N TYR A 275 9.08 6.69 -12.27
CA TYR A 275 9.87 7.70 -12.99
C TYR A 275 9.66 7.59 -14.50
N GLY A 276 9.67 6.38 -15.06
CA GLY A 276 9.35 6.16 -16.46
C GLY A 276 7.96 6.69 -16.82
N LEU A 277 6.95 6.39 -16.00
CA LEU A 277 5.59 6.90 -16.17
C LEU A 277 5.55 8.44 -16.16
N ALA A 278 6.29 9.08 -15.27
CA ALA A 278 6.34 10.54 -15.17
C ALA A 278 7.01 11.21 -16.37
N ILE A 279 8.01 10.55 -16.98
CA ILE A 279 8.79 11.08 -18.11
C ILE A 279 8.05 10.90 -19.43
N ALA A 280 7.53 9.71 -19.71
CA ALA A 280 7.01 9.35 -21.03
C ALA A 280 5.76 8.46 -20.97
N GLY A 281 4.97 8.49 -19.90
CA GLY A 281 3.73 7.71 -19.80
C GLY A 281 3.98 6.20 -19.93
N GLU A 282 3.14 5.52 -20.69
CA GLU A 282 3.22 4.07 -20.92
C GLU A 282 4.55 3.67 -21.54
N ASP A 283 5.03 4.41 -22.53
CA ASP A 283 6.30 4.11 -23.20
C ASP A 283 7.48 4.20 -22.23
N GLY A 284 7.47 5.18 -21.32
CA GLY A 284 8.48 5.29 -20.26
C GLY A 284 8.49 4.11 -19.31
N VAL A 285 7.31 3.57 -18.94
CA VAL A 285 7.22 2.34 -18.12
C VAL A 285 7.79 1.16 -18.91
N ARG A 286 7.40 1.02 -20.17
CA ARG A 286 7.86 -0.08 -21.04
C ARG A 286 9.38 -0.07 -21.20
N GLU A 287 9.98 1.09 -21.43
CA GLU A 287 11.44 1.21 -21.57
C GLU A 287 12.18 0.90 -20.28
N VAL A 288 11.69 1.36 -19.12
CA VAL A 288 12.28 1.01 -17.82
C VAL A 288 12.28 -0.51 -17.60
N VAL A 289 11.15 -1.17 -17.86
CA VAL A 289 11.07 -2.63 -17.71
C VAL A 289 12.01 -3.34 -18.68
N ARG A 290 12.04 -2.93 -19.96
CA ARG A 290 12.95 -3.49 -20.96
C ARG A 290 14.42 -3.35 -20.58
N ASN A 291 14.82 -2.18 -20.09
CA ASN A 291 16.20 -1.92 -19.65
C ASN A 291 16.60 -2.82 -18.48
N ILE A 292 15.71 -2.97 -17.47
CA ILE A 292 15.99 -3.86 -16.33
C ILE A 292 16.11 -5.32 -16.79
N LEU A 293 15.24 -5.78 -17.71
CA LEU A 293 15.30 -7.13 -18.25
C LEU A 293 16.56 -7.36 -19.09
N ALA A 294 16.96 -6.40 -19.94
CA ALA A 294 18.18 -6.49 -20.72
C ALA A 294 19.44 -6.51 -19.82
N GLU A 295 19.46 -5.68 -18.78
CA GLU A 295 20.56 -5.70 -17.81
C GLU A 295 20.61 -7.02 -17.03
N LEU A 296 19.44 -7.57 -16.66
CA LEU A 296 19.32 -8.88 -16.01
C LEU A 296 19.94 -9.97 -16.91
N ASP A 297 19.51 -10.04 -18.18
CA ASP A 297 19.99 -11.03 -19.14
C ASP A 297 21.52 -10.94 -19.35
N ILE A 298 22.06 -9.73 -19.56
CA ILE A 298 23.49 -9.49 -19.69
C ILE A 298 24.24 -9.88 -18.42
N THR A 299 23.72 -9.53 -17.25
CA THR A 299 24.37 -9.83 -15.97
C THR A 299 24.42 -11.33 -15.72
N MET A 300 23.35 -12.06 -16.01
CA MET A 300 23.31 -13.52 -15.94
C MET A 300 24.34 -14.15 -16.89
N GLY A 301 24.37 -13.71 -18.16
CA GLY A 301 25.31 -14.21 -19.15
C GLY A 301 26.77 -13.98 -18.75
N LEU A 302 27.10 -12.80 -18.18
CA LEU A 302 28.44 -12.48 -17.67
C LEU A 302 28.79 -13.29 -16.42
N ALA A 303 27.82 -13.68 -15.59
CA ALA A 303 27.99 -14.57 -14.46
C ALA A 303 28.08 -16.06 -14.87
N GLY A 304 27.91 -16.37 -16.15
CA GLY A 304 27.92 -17.75 -16.65
C GLY A 304 26.66 -18.54 -16.34
N VAL A 305 25.54 -17.84 -16.11
CA VAL A 305 24.21 -18.41 -15.75
C VAL A 305 23.28 -18.25 -16.94
N THR A 306 22.58 -19.32 -17.33
CA THR A 306 21.71 -19.34 -18.50
C THR A 306 20.22 -19.32 -18.17
N SER A 307 19.87 -19.57 -16.92
CA SER A 307 18.50 -19.65 -16.42
C SER A 307 18.38 -19.00 -15.03
N ILE A 308 17.23 -18.43 -14.73
CA ILE A 308 16.94 -17.89 -13.39
C ILE A 308 17.03 -18.98 -12.32
N ASP A 309 16.68 -20.20 -12.65
CA ASP A 309 16.71 -21.35 -11.74
C ASP A 309 18.14 -21.78 -11.33
N GLU A 310 19.16 -21.32 -12.06
CA GLU A 310 20.58 -21.54 -11.74
C GLU A 310 21.15 -20.47 -10.81
N LEU A 311 20.39 -19.40 -10.52
CA LEU A 311 20.82 -18.35 -9.62
C LEU A 311 20.77 -18.84 -8.17
N ASP A 312 21.94 -19.04 -7.59
CA ASP A 312 22.12 -19.39 -6.20
C ASP A 312 23.23 -18.54 -5.56
N ARG A 313 23.49 -18.76 -4.29
CA ARG A 313 24.54 -18.02 -3.55
C ARG A 313 25.95 -18.23 -4.10
N GLY A 314 26.17 -19.27 -4.90
CA GLY A 314 27.46 -19.57 -5.52
C GLY A 314 27.89 -18.55 -6.58
N VAL A 315 26.95 -17.80 -7.17
CA VAL A 315 27.24 -16.70 -8.10
C VAL A 315 27.64 -15.40 -7.39
N LEU A 316 27.47 -15.35 -6.06
CA LEU A 316 27.75 -14.17 -5.25
C LEU A 316 29.08 -14.34 -4.48
N ARG A 317 29.77 -13.24 -4.28
CA ARG A 317 30.92 -13.17 -3.39
C ARG A 317 30.79 -11.96 -2.48
N GLU A 318 30.98 -12.16 -1.19
CA GLU A 318 31.09 -11.04 -0.25
C GLU A 318 32.28 -10.16 -0.62
N ALA A 319 32.06 -8.84 -0.59
CA ALA A 319 33.06 -7.84 -0.96
C ALA A 319 33.99 -7.50 0.22
#